data_587f3e9da6f0be432f7c3ca59aa21e10
#
_entry.id   587f3e9da6f0be432f7c3ca59aa21e10
#
_cell.length_a   1.000
_cell.length_b   1.000
_cell.length_c   1.000
_cell.angle_alpha   90.00
_cell.angle_beta   90.00
_cell.angle_gamma   90.00
#
_symmetry.space_group_name_H-M   'P 1'
#
loop_
_entity.id
_entity.type
_entity.pdbx_description
1 polymer ?
#
loop_
_entity_poly.entity_id
_entity_poly.type
_entity_poly.pdbx_seq_one_letter_code
_entity_poly.pdbx_strand_id
1 'polypeptide(L)'
;HSVGFKIANKHFPFGTGLGTYGTNISYANDSKLYSIYNSINYSHLLEYGYATMSDVYWPSIYVQFGYIGCILFLLLIICICKDLLVKAICDKKSQFSALLVLFYMVSASVSEATFSNESGAFSAVILLIIIAVSKYKVKYKAKVATAKQKE
;
A
#
# COMPACT_ATOMS: atom_id res chain seq x y z
N HIS A 1 1.09 15.00 -9.15
CA HIS A 1 -0.32 14.57 -9.19
C HIS A 1 -1.07 15.09 -10.42
N SER A 2 -0.95 16.37 -10.82
CA SER A 2 -1.73 16.98 -11.91
C SER A 2 -1.54 16.30 -13.27
N VAL A 3 -0.33 15.91 -13.62
CA VAL A 3 -0.02 15.21 -14.87
C VAL A 3 -0.60 13.79 -14.87
N GLY A 4 -0.46 13.07 -13.79
CA GLY A 4 -1.04 11.73 -13.65
C GLY A 4 -2.55 11.72 -13.87
N PHE A 5 -3.29 12.69 -13.31
CA PHE A 5 -4.73 12.81 -13.54
C PHE A 5 -5.07 13.09 -15.00
N LYS A 6 -4.30 13.94 -15.70
CA LYS A 6 -4.50 14.16 -17.14
C LYS A 6 -4.34 12.88 -17.95
N ILE A 7 -3.33 12.08 -17.63
CA ILE A 7 -3.07 10.80 -18.29
C ILE A 7 -4.21 9.82 -18.00
N ALA A 8 -4.58 9.64 -16.72
CA ALA A 8 -5.65 8.73 -16.32
C ALA A 8 -6.99 9.08 -16.97
N ASN A 9 -7.35 10.36 -17.04
CA ASN A 9 -8.57 10.81 -17.70
C ASN A 9 -8.58 10.49 -19.19
N LYS A 10 -7.45 10.64 -19.89
CA LYS A 10 -7.36 10.33 -21.32
C LYS A 10 -7.46 8.85 -21.61
N HIS A 11 -7.04 8.01 -20.67
CA HIS A 11 -7.08 6.55 -20.77
C HIS A 11 -8.19 5.91 -19.90
N PHE A 12 -9.25 6.68 -19.64
CA PHE A 12 -10.41 6.21 -18.89
C PHE A 12 -11.08 5.01 -19.61
N PRO A 13 -11.53 3.98 -18.90
CA PRO A 13 -11.44 3.80 -17.43
C PRO A 13 -10.27 2.88 -16.99
N PHE A 14 -9.54 2.26 -17.92
CA PHE A 14 -8.60 1.15 -17.67
C PHE A 14 -7.16 1.57 -17.43
N GLY A 15 -6.82 2.86 -17.65
CA GLY A 15 -5.45 3.36 -17.52
C GLY A 15 -4.57 3.00 -18.72
N THR A 16 -3.25 3.16 -18.52
CA THR A 16 -2.24 3.02 -19.60
C THR A 16 -1.58 1.65 -19.66
N GLY A 17 -1.84 0.79 -18.67
CA GLY A 17 -1.22 -0.53 -18.54
C GLY A 17 -0.04 -0.55 -17.57
N LEU A 18 0.34 -1.77 -17.19
CA LEU A 18 1.42 -2.03 -16.24
C LEU A 18 2.79 -1.56 -16.75
N GLY A 19 3.60 -1.00 -15.87
CA GLY A 19 4.97 -0.60 -16.17
C GLY A 19 5.09 0.63 -17.07
N THR A 20 3.99 1.39 -17.30
CA THR A 20 4.00 2.53 -18.23
C THR A 20 4.27 3.88 -17.56
N TYR A 21 4.03 3.99 -16.24
CA TYR A 21 4.17 5.26 -15.53
C TYR A 21 4.60 5.08 -14.07
N GLY A 22 5.53 5.92 -13.58
CA GLY A 22 5.90 6.01 -12.17
C GLY A 22 6.60 4.77 -11.59
N THR A 23 7.24 3.96 -12.43
CA THR A 23 7.99 2.76 -12.01
C THR A 23 9.37 2.73 -12.66
N ASN A 24 10.33 2.02 -12.03
CA ASN A 24 11.66 1.82 -12.61
C ASN A 24 11.59 1.17 -14.01
N ILE A 25 10.60 0.29 -14.22
CA ILE A 25 10.37 -0.37 -15.50
C ILE A 25 9.93 0.64 -16.58
N SER A 26 9.05 1.59 -16.23
CA SER A 26 8.59 2.62 -17.17
C SER A 26 9.72 3.54 -17.63
N TYR A 27 10.73 3.69 -16.81
CA TYR A 27 11.96 4.40 -17.12
C TYR A 27 12.91 3.59 -18.00
N ALA A 28 13.23 2.37 -17.56
CA ALA A 28 14.15 1.49 -18.28
C ALA A 28 13.69 1.23 -19.72
N ASN A 29 12.38 1.28 -19.95
CA ASN A 29 11.76 1.06 -21.27
C ASN A 29 11.42 2.37 -22.01
N ASP A 30 11.89 3.51 -21.52
CA ASP A 30 11.68 4.85 -22.12
C ASP A 30 10.22 5.09 -22.54
N SER A 31 9.32 4.95 -21.56
CA SER A 31 7.88 5.01 -21.80
C SER A 31 7.47 6.30 -22.55
N LYS A 32 6.85 6.14 -23.71
CA LYS A 32 6.37 7.25 -24.57
C LYS A 32 5.45 8.24 -23.84
N LEU A 33 4.84 7.83 -22.73
CA LEU A 33 3.98 8.72 -21.94
C LEU A 33 4.74 9.93 -21.40
N TYR A 34 6.00 9.75 -21.03
CA TYR A 34 6.81 10.84 -20.49
C TYR A 34 7.10 11.93 -21.53
N SER A 35 7.37 11.55 -22.76
CA SER A 35 7.59 12.49 -23.86
C SER A 35 6.28 13.14 -24.32
N ILE A 36 5.20 12.39 -24.42
CA ILE A 36 3.89 12.90 -24.89
C ILE A 36 3.32 13.95 -23.92
N TYR A 37 3.47 13.74 -22.61
CA TYR A 37 2.88 14.61 -21.60
C TYR A 37 3.86 15.63 -21.03
N ASN A 38 5.09 15.68 -21.56
CA ASN A 38 6.18 16.56 -21.09
C ASN A 38 6.28 16.55 -19.55
N SER A 39 6.12 15.34 -18.98
CA SER A 39 5.93 15.15 -17.54
C SER A 39 7.22 15.10 -16.77
N ILE A 40 8.34 15.12 -17.48
CA ILE A 40 9.67 15.01 -16.91
C ILE A 40 10.57 16.06 -17.51
N ASN A 41 11.23 16.81 -16.63
CA ASN A 41 12.36 17.58 -17.01
C ASN A 41 13.56 16.60 -17.18
N TYR A 42 13.88 16.22 -18.42
CA TYR A 42 14.95 15.25 -18.74
C TYR A 42 16.30 15.64 -18.12
N SER A 43 16.56 16.94 -17.97
CA SER A 43 17.75 17.43 -17.28
C SER A 43 17.79 17.04 -15.80
N HIS A 44 16.66 17.08 -15.12
CA HIS A 44 16.53 16.68 -13.71
C HIS A 44 16.72 15.17 -13.52
N LEU A 45 16.34 14.40 -14.53
CA LEU A 45 16.47 12.94 -14.52
C LEU A 45 17.93 12.48 -14.66
N LEU A 46 18.69 13.17 -15.52
CA LEU A 46 20.11 12.91 -15.71
C LEU A 46 20.94 13.27 -14.47
N GLU A 47 20.48 14.27 -13.69
CA GLU A 47 21.20 14.79 -12.54
C GLU A 47 20.90 14.00 -11.24
N TYR A 48 19.65 13.59 -11.02
CA TYR A 48 19.19 12.97 -9.76
C TYR A 48 18.79 11.49 -9.88
N GLY A 49 18.80 10.93 -11.07
CA GLY A 49 18.50 9.53 -11.31
C GLY A 49 17.05 9.13 -11.04
N TYR A 50 16.80 7.82 -11.04
CA TYR A 50 15.46 7.22 -10.92
C TYR A 50 14.80 7.39 -9.54
N ALA A 51 15.56 7.75 -8.51
CA ALA A 51 15.08 7.83 -7.13
C ALA A 51 13.98 8.86 -6.92
N THR A 52 14.01 9.97 -7.68
CA THR A 52 13.06 11.09 -7.46
C THR A 52 11.66 10.86 -8.01
N MET A 53 11.40 9.79 -8.73
CA MET A 53 10.12 9.54 -9.39
C MET A 53 9.29 8.41 -8.80
N SER A 54 9.88 7.56 -7.98
CA SER A 54 9.16 6.48 -7.28
C SER A 54 8.48 6.93 -5.99
N ASP A 55 8.66 8.20 -5.61
CA ASP A 55 8.24 8.71 -4.30
C ASP A 55 6.73 8.81 -4.13
N VAL A 56 5.95 8.75 -5.19
CA VAL A 56 4.51 8.92 -5.10
C VAL A 56 3.77 7.70 -5.64
N TYR A 57 3.25 6.87 -4.73
CA TYR A 57 2.61 5.60 -5.05
C TYR A 57 1.30 5.74 -5.84
N TRP A 58 0.40 6.63 -5.41
CA TRP A 58 -0.95 6.76 -5.99
C TRP A 58 -0.98 7.13 -7.47
N PRO A 59 -0.15 8.08 -7.97
CA PRO A 59 -0.09 8.36 -9.40
C PRO A 59 0.25 7.14 -10.25
N SER A 60 1.14 6.27 -9.81
CA SER A 60 1.45 5.05 -10.54
C SER A 60 0.25 4.11 -10.61
N ILE A 61 -0.56 4.01 -9.54
CA ILE A 61 -1.74 3.16 -9.50
C ILE A 61 -2.83 3.67 -10.44
N TYR A 62 -3.29 4.92 -10.28
CA TYR A 62 -4.42 5.37 -11.09
C TYR A 62 -4.05 5.64 -12.56
N VAL A 63 -2.79 5.90 -12.89
CA VAL A 63 -2.34 6.01 -14.28
C VAL A 63 -2.27 4.63 -14.93
N GLN A 64 -1.66 3.65 -14.29
CA GLN A 64 -1.45 2.33 -14.87
C GLN A 64 -2.73 1.49 -14.92
N PHE A 65 -3.48 1.46 -13.83
CA PHE A 65 -4.69 0.62 -13.71
C PHE A 65 -6.00 1.36 -13.96
N GLY A 66 -5.93 2.67 -14.16
CA GLY A 66 -7.11 3.51 -14.33
C GLY A 66 -7.96 3.63 -13.07
N TYR A 67 -9.13 4.23 -13.21
CA TYR A 67 -10.04 4.42 -12.08
C TYR A 67 -10.66 3.11 -11.58
N ILE A 68 -10.94 2.16 -12.45
CA ILE A 68 -11.45 0.83 -12.07
C ILE A 68 -10.42 0.09 -11.23
N GLY A 69 -9.16 0.03 -11.68
CA GLY A 69 -8.11 -0.63 -10.93
C GLY A 69 -7.81 0.05 -9.59
N CYS A 70 -7.89 1.39 -9.53
CA CYS A 70 -7.74 2.14 -8.28
C CYS A 70 -8.86 1.78 -7.27
N ILE A 71 -10.12 1.71 -7.72
CA ILE A 71 -11.25 1.31 -6.87
C ILE A 71 -11.07 -0.14 -6.37
N LEU A 72 -10.71 -1.07 -7.25
CA LEU A 72 -10.47 -2.47 -6.87
C LEU A 72 -9.32 -2.60 -5.87
N PHE A 73 -8.26 -1.82 -6.04
CA PHE A 73 -7.13 -1.79 -5.10
C PHE A 73 -7.56 -1.26 -3.72
N LEU A 74 -8.36 -0.19 -3.67
CA LEU A 74 -8.90 0.33 -2.41
C LEU A 74 -9.84 -0.68 -1.74
N LEU A 75 -10.70 -1.35 -2.50
CA LEU A 75 -11.57 -2.41 -1.97
C LEU A 75 -10.75 -3.57 -1.42
N LEU A 76 -9.68 -3.97 -2.08
CA LEU A 76 -8.76 -5.00 -1.58
C LEU A 76 -8.15 -4.61 -0.23
N ILE A 77 -7.65 -3.37 -0.10
CA ILE A 77 -7.12 -2.86 1.17
C ILE A 77 -8.21 -2.91 2.26
N ILE A 78 -9.42 -2.45 1.98
CA ILE A 78 -10.53 -2.46 2.94
C ILE A 78 -10.87 -3.90 3.36
N CYS A 79 -10.92 -4.85 2.43
CA CYS A 79 -11.17 -6.26 2.74
C CYS A 79 -10.08 -6.87 3.63
N ILE A 80 -8.81 -6.61 3.33
CA ILE A 80 -7.67 -7.05 4.13
C ILE A 80 -7.76 -6.46 5.55
N CYS A 81 -7.99 -5.15 5.66
CA CYS A 81 -8.14 -4.48 6.95
C CYS A 81 -9.29 -5.07 7.78
N LYS A 82 -10.45 -5.30 7.15
CA LYS A 82 -11.60 -5.92 7.81
C LYS A 82 -11.28 -7.32 8.31
N ASP A 83 -10.68 -8.17 7.48
CA ASP A 83 -10.33 -9.53 7.87
C ASP A 83 -9.28 -9.57 8.99
N LEU A 84 -8.30 -8.69 8.95
CA LEU A 84 -7.31 -8.55 10.03
C LEU A 84 -7.98 -8.16 11.35
N LEU A 85 -8.85 -7.14 11.35
CA LEU A 85 -9.47 -6.62 12.55
C LEU A 85 -10.54 -7.54 13.11
N VAL A 86 -11.32 -8.19 12.25
CA VAL A 86 -12.48 -9.01 12.69
C VAL A 86 -12.07 -10.45 13.01
N LYS A 87 -11.23 -11.06 12.15
CA LYS A 87 -10.92 -12.50 12.25
C LYS A 87 -9.57 -12.80 12.89
N ALA A 88 -8.55 -11.99 12.61
CA ALA A 88 -7.20 -12.31 13.01
C ALA A 88 -6.84 -11.80 14.41
N ILE A 89 -7.47 -10.72 14.87
CA ILE A 89 -7.15 -10.05 16.13
C ILE A 89 -8.34 -10.13 17.07
N CYS A 90 -8.19 -10.88 18.17
CA CYS A 90 -9.30 -11.19 19.08
C CYS A 90 -9.39 -10.25 20.28
N ASP A 91 -8.35 -9.45 20.54
CA ASP A 91 -8.30 -8.60 21.74
C ASP A 91 -8.32 -7.10 21.33
N LYS A 92 -9.13 -6.30 22.06
CA LYS A 92 -9.39 -4.88 21.76
C LYS A 92 -8.11 -4.03 21.74
N LYS A 93 -7.14 -4.33 22.63
CA LYS A 93 -5.88 -3.58 22.66
C LYS A 93 -5.04 -3.83 21.42
N SER A 94 -4.94 -5.08 20.99
CA SER A 94 -4.24 -5.44 19.75
C SER A 94 -4.98 -4.93 18.50
N GLN A 95 -6.33 -4.87 18.51
CA GLN A 95 -7.11 -4.23 17.45
C GLN A 95 -6.79 -2.74 17.31
N PHE A 96 -6.73 -2.01 18.43
CA PHE A 96 -6.35 -0.59 18.42
C PHE A 96 -4.93 -0.37 17.91
N SER A 97 -3.96 -1.18 18.36
CA SER A 97 -2.59 -1.11 17.86
C SER A 97 -2.49 -1.38 16.35
N ALA A 98 -3.24 -2.37 15.84
CA ALA A 98 -3.29 -2.66 14.41
C ALA A 98 -3.92 -1.52 13.61
N LEU A 99 -4.98 -0.90 14.12
CA LEU A 99 -5.60 0.28 13.50
C LEU A 99 -4.62 1.45 13.39
N LEU A 100 -3.81 1.70 14.40
CA LEU A 100 -2.78 2.75 14.36
C LEU A 100 -1.74 2.47 13.26
N VAL A 101 -1.28 1.22 13.13
CA VAL A 101 -0.32 0.84 12.08
C VAL A 101 -0.95 0.98 10.69
N LEU A 102 -2.19 0.53 10.51
CA LEU A 102 -2.91 0.68 9.25
C LEU A 102 -3.14 2.16 8.89
N PHE A 103 -3.53 2.98 9.88
CA PHE A 103 -3.68 4.41 9.69
C PHE A 103 -2.36 5.07 9.28
N TYR A 104 -1.25 4.70 9.92
CA TYR A 104 0.09 5.15 9.51
C TYR A 104 0.39 4.77 8.06
N MET A 105 0.19 3.50 7.67
CA MET A 105 0.46 3.04 6.30
C MET A 105 -0.35 3.82 5.26
N VAL A 106 -1.63 4.03 5.51
CA VAL A 106 -2.51 4.79 4.60
C VAL A 106 -2.08 6.26 4.53
N SER A 107 -1.79 6.89 5.67
CA SER A 107 -1.35 8.29 5.71
C SER A 107 0.00 8.48 5.01
N ALA A 108 0.97 7.61 5.27
CA ALA A 108 2.29 7.65 4.66
C ALA A 108 2.22 7.39 3.15
N SER A 109 1.28 6.56 2.68
CA SER A 109 1.14 6.25 1.25
C SER A 109 0.75 7.47 0.39
N VAL A 110 0.29 8.56 1.00
CA VAL A 110 -0.02 9.81 0.28
C VAL A 110 1.25 10.54 -0.17
N SER A 111 2.31 10.47 0.65
CA SER A 111 3.58 11.17 0.39
C SER A 111 4.69 10.24 -0.11
N GLU A 112 4.61 8.95 0.21
CA GLU A 112 5.64 7.97 -0.09
C GLU A 112 5.08 6.71 -0.73
N ALA A 113 5.95 5.94 -1.38
CA ALA A 113 5.60 4.63 -1.94
C ALA A 113 5.51 3.53 -0.86
N THR A 114 4.81 3.81 0.25
CA THR A 114 4.79 2.99 1.48
C THR A 114 4.44 1.52 1.24
N PHE A 115 3.56 1.21 0.29
CA PHE A 115 3.19 -0.19 0.00
C PHE A 115 4.26 -0.97 -0.79
N SER A 116 5.29 -0.31 -1.30
CA SER A 116 6.34 -0.93 -2.11
C SER A 116 7.76 -0.64 -1.61
N ASN A 117 7.90 0.03 -0.47
CA ASN A 117 9.19 0.37 0.12
C ASN A 117 9.45 -0.38 1.44
N GLU A 118 10.61 -0.14 2.04
CA GLU A 118 11.04 -0.77 3.29
C GLU A 118 10.12 -0.44 4.47
N SER A 119 9.59 0.79 4.55
CA SER A 119 8.69 1.20 5.63
C SER A 119 7.37 0.43 5.61
N GLY A 120 6.86 0.10 4.44
CA GLY A 120 5.71 -0.79 4.28
C GLY A 120 6.00 -2.22 4.72
N ALA A 121 7.17 -2.75 4.38
CA ALA A 121 7.59 -4.07 4.84
C ALA A 121 7.70 -4.14 6.37
N PHE A 122 8.32 -3.13 7.01
CA PHE A 122 8.37 -3.03 8.47
C PHE A 122 6.97 -2.97 9.10
N SER A 123 6.08 -2.18 8.53
CA SER A 123 4.70 -2.05 9.02
C SER A 123 3.94 -3.38 8.91
N ALA A 124 4.14 -4.13 7.83
CA ALA A 124 3.57 -5.47 7.67
C ALA A 124 4.11 -6.45 8.71
N VAL A 125 5.40 -6.42 9.01
CA VAL A 125 6.00 -7.25 10.09
C VAL A 125 5.39 -6.90 11.45
N ILE A 126 5.23 -5.61 11.77
CA ILE A 126 4.58 -5.18 13.02
C ILE A 126 3.15 -5.72 13.09
N LEU A 127 2.37 -5.65 12.01
CA LEU A 127 1.02 -6.21 11.96
C LEU A 127 1.03 -7.73 12.21
N LEU A 128 1.96 -8.47 11.62
CA LEU A 128 2.10 -9.90 11.86
C LEU A 128 2.42 -10.23 13.32
N ILE A 129 3.29 -9.44 13.96
CA ILE A 129 3.61 -9.57 15.39
C ILE A 129 2.36 -9.32 16.25
N ILE A 130 1.59 -8.27 15.96
CA ILE A 130 0.35 -7.96 16.67
C ILE A 130 -0.64 -9.13 16.59
N ILE A 131 -0.80 -9.72 15.40
CA ILE A 131 -1.66 -10.88 15.17
C ILE A 131 -1.19 -12.09 15.97
N ALA A 132 0.10 -12.39 15.94
CA ALA A 132 0.70 -13.51 16.66
C ALA A 132 0.52 -13.38 18.17
N VAL A 133 0.79 -12.18 18.73
CA VAL A 133 0.61 -11.89 20.16
C VAL A 133 -0.86 -11.98 20.58
N SER A 134 -1.78 -11.48 19.76
CA SER A 134 -3.22 -11.57 20.03
C SER A 134 -3.70 -13.03 20.11
N LYS A 135 -3.31 -13.86 19.14
CA LYS A 135 -3.64 -15.29 19.12
C LYS A 135 -3.02 -16.05 20.31
N TYR A 136 -1.79 -15.72 20.66
CA TYR A 136 -1.12 -16.34 21.83
C TYR A 136 -1.85 -16.03 23.13
N LYS A 137 -2.24 -14.77 23.35
CA LYS A 137 -3.00 -14.35 24.55
C LYS A 137 -4.31 -15.09 24.70
N VAL A 138 -5.05 -15.29 23.59
CA VAL A 138 -6.32 -16.03 23.61
C VAL A 138 -6.11 -17.49 23.99
N LYS A 139 -5.12 -18.14 23.36
CA LYS A 139 -4.77 -19.54 23.65
C LYS A 139 -4.31 -19.74 25.10
N TYR A 140 -3.54 -18.81 25.64
CA TYR A 140 -3.09 -18.84 27.03
C TYR A 140 -4.24 -18.70 28.01
N LYS A 141 -5.15 -17.75 27.79
CA LYS A 141 -6.35 -17.57 28.63
C LYS A 141 -7.25 -18.81 28.63
N ALA A 142 -7.44 -19.44 27.46
CA ALA A 142 -8.21 -20.68 27.37
C ALA A 142 -7.57 -21.81 28.17
N LYS A 143 -6.25 -21.98 28.09
CA LYS A 143 -5.51 -22.99 28.87
C LYS A 143 -5.69 -22.79 30.39
N VAL A 144 -5.55 -21.54 30.86
CA VAL A 144 -5.68 -21.22 32.30
C VAL A 144 -7.12 -21.47 32.78
N ALA A 145 -8.12 -21.13 31.97
CA ALA A 145 -9.51 -21.37 32.31
C ALA A 145 -9.81 -22.87 32.45
N THR A 146 -9.28 -23.70 31.54
CA THR A 146 -9.46 -25.17 31.59
C THR A 146 -8.73 -25.82 32.78
N ALA A 147 -7.60 -25.26 33.21
CA ALA A 147 -6.88 -25.73 34.39
C ALA A 147 -7.66 -25.47 35.67
N LYS A 148 -8.27 -24.27 35.81
CA LYS A 148 -9.09 -23.89 36.98
C LYS A 148 -10.40 -24.65 37.11
N GLN A 149 -10.92 -25.26 36.05
CA GLN A 149 -12.11 -26.11 36.11
C GLN A 149 -11.83 -27.56 36.56
N LYS A 150 -10.56 -27.96 36.60
CA LYS A 150 -10.13 -29.29 37.00
C LYS A 150 -9.69 -29.39 38.46
N GLU A 151 -9.56 -28.28 39.13
CA GLU A 151 -9.40 -28.15 40.59
C GLU A 151 -10.76 -28.02 41.27
#